data_629032de27541b8799c8c444ec9df2e4
#
_entry.id   629032de27541b8799c8c444ec9df2e4
#
_cell.length_a   1.000
_cell.length_b   1.000
_cell.length_c   1.000
_cell.angle_alpha   90.00
_cell.angle_beta   90.00
_cell.angle_gamma   90.00
#
_symmetry.space_group_name_H-M   'P 1'
#
loop_
_entity.id
_entity.type
_entity.pdbx_description
1 polymer ?
#
loop_
_entity_poly.entity_id
_entity_poly.type
_entity_poly.pdbx_seq_one_letter_code
_entity_poly.pdbx_strand_id
1 'polypeptide(L)'
;TSAIEKLPDGLQTHIGRKVYLDGVLFSGGQLQRLMLARALYKNGPILLLDEPTAALDPIAENDIYMKYNEMTAGKTALFISHRLASTRFCDRIIFVADGGIREEGTHESLLSANGEYARLFEVQSRYYQEGKEF
;
A
#
# COMPACT_ATOMS: atom_id res chain seq x y z
N THR A 1 4.44 9.13 15.80
CA THR A 1 4.28 9.84 17.10
C THR A 1 4.36 11.34 16.93
N SER A 2 5.34 11.89 16.20
CA SER A 2 5.53 13.35 16.06
C SER A 2 4.34 14.11 15.45
N ALA A 3 3.52 13.47 14.61
CA ALA A 3 2.35 14.12 14.01
C ALA A 3 1.19 14.25 15.03
N ILE A 4 1.02 13.28 15.92
CA ILE A 4 -0.02 13.29 16.94
C ILE A 4 0.34 14.24 18.09
N GLU A 5 1.61 14.32 18.46
CA GLU A 5 2.10 15.20 19.51
C GLU A 5 1.89 16.70 19.21
N LYS A 6 1.76 17.05 17.93
CA LYS A 6 1.50 18.42 17.47
C LYS A 6 0.02 18.79 17.37
N LEU A 7 -0.89 17.84 17.68
CA LEU A 7 -2.32 18.07 17.63
C LEU A 7 -2.79 18.83 18.90
N PRO A 8 -3.82 19.73 18.77
CA PRO A 8 -4.28 20.56 19.87
C PRO A 8 -4.69 19.77 21.13
N ASP A 9 -5.38 18.65 20.94
CA ASP A 9 -5.90 17.80 22.00
C ASP A 9 -5.29 16.38 21.96
N GLY A 10 -4.11 16.22 21.34
CA GLY A 10 -3.41 14.94 21.22
C GLY A 10 -4.30 13.86 20.60
N LEU A 11 -4.45 12.73 21.28
CA LEU A 11 -5.27 11.60 20.83
C LEU A 11 -6.80 11.88 20.82
N GLN A 12 -7.25 12.95 21.49
CA GLN A 12 -8.66 13.35 21.53
C GLN A 12 -9.04 14.32 20.42
N THR A 13 -8.08 14.76 19.62
CA THR A 13 -8.33 15.68 18.50
C THR A 13 -9.28 15.08 17.47
N HIS A 14 -10.32 15.81 17.12
CA HIS A 14 -11.25 15.41 16.05
C HIS A 14 -10.55 15.43 14.68
N ILE A 15 -10.76 14.38 13.90
CA ILE A 15 -10.16 14.22 12.58
C ILE A 15 -11.23 14.36 11.50
N GLY A 16 -10.94 15.20 10.51
CA GLY A 16 -11.84 15.45 9.37
C GLY A 16 -12.95 16.45 9.69
N ARG A 17 -13.33 17.26 8.69
CA ARG A 17 -14.33 18.34 8.83
C ARG A 17 -15.72 17.99 8.35
N LYS A 18 -15.99 16.73 8.01
CA LYS A 18 -17.32 16.29 7.57
C LYS A 18 -18.35 16.27 8.72
N VAL A 19 -17.89 16.03 9.93
CA VAL A 19 -18.73 15.94 11.14
C VAL A 19 -18.38 17.04 12.13
N TYR A 20 -17.10 17.34 12.30
CA TYR A 20 -16.59 18.33 13.24
C TYR A 20 -15.93 19.49 12.49
N LEU A 21 -16.46 20.70 12.64
CA LEU A 21 -15.94 21.90 11.95
C LEU A 21 -14.51 22.28 12.38
N ASP A 22 -14.14 21.94 13.62
CA ASP A 22 -12.83 22.12 14.25
C ASP A 22 -11.85 20.97 13.96
N GLY A 23 -12.31 19.93 13.24
CA GLY A 23 -11.50 18.75 12.92
C GLY A 23 -10.24 19.09 12.14
N VAL A 24 -9.13 18.47 12.52
CA VAL A 24 -7.84 18.59 11.84
C VAL A 24 -7.86 17.78 10.53
N LEU A 25 -7.33 18.37 9.46
CA LEU A 25 -7.14 17.69 8.18
C LEU A 25 -5.72 17.14 8.12
N PHE A 26 -5.61 15.83 8.05
CA PHE A 26 -4.34 15.17 7.74
C PHE A 26 -4.04 15.20 6.24
N SER A 27 -2.75 15.22 5.88
CA SER A 27 -2.36 14.89 4.51
C SER A 27 -2.74 13.45 4.18
N GLY A 28 -2.88 13.12 2.87
CA GLY A 28 -3.20 11.76 2.45
C GLY A 28 -2.26 10.71 3.05
N GLY A 29 -0.96 10.96 3.03
CA GLY A 29 0.03 10.05 3.64
C GLY A 29 -0.05 9.94 5.16
N GLN A 30 -0.40 11.03 5.87
CA GLN A 30 -0.63 10.97 7.32
C GLN A 30 -1.87 10.14 7.65
N LEU A 31 -2.95 10.32 6.89
CA LEU A 31 -4.18 9.56 7.07
C LEU A 31 -3.95 8.07 6.80
N GLN A 32 -3.23 7.72 5.73
CA GLN A 32 -2.88 6.32 5.44
C GLN A 32 -2.11 5.67 6.58
N ARG A 33 -1.09 6.34 7.13
CA ARG A 33 -0.33 5.81 8.28
C ARG A 33 -1.20 5.62 9.52
N LEU A 34 -2.15 6.53 9.75
CA LEU A 34 -3.10 6.41 10.87
C LEU A 34 -4.04 5.22 10.68
N MET A 35 -4.58 5.04 9.46
CA MET A 35 -5.44 3.89 9.14
C MET A 35 -4.68 2.57 9.28
N LEU A 36 -3.43 2.52 8.85
CA LEU A 36 -2.56 1.37 9.05
C LEU A 36 -2.34 1.08 10.54
N ALA A 37 -1.97 2.09 11.33
CA ALA A 37 -1.78 1.93 12.77
C ALA A 37 -3.05 1.37 13.44
N ARG A 38 -4.22 1.84 13.03
CA ARG A 38 -5.52 1.34 13.50
C ARG A 38 -5.72 -0.14 13.13
N ALA A 39 -5.44 -0.53 11.90
CA ALA A 39 -5.58 -1.91 11.45
C ALA A 39 -4.65 -2.86 12.23
N LEU A 40 -3.40 -2.43 12.46
CA LEU A 40 -2.42 -3.18 13.23
C LEU A 40 -2.79 -3.29 14.71
N TYR A 41 -3.26 -2.19 15.30
CA TYR A 41 -3.72 -2.19 16.70
C TYR A 41 -4.89 -3.17 16.93
N LYS A 42 -5.81 -3.27 15.95
CA LYS A 42 -6.90 -4.24 15.98
C LYS A 42 -6.40 -5.69 15.97
N ASN A 43 -5.24 -5.95 15.44
CA ASN A 43 -4.52 -7.22 15.44
C ASN A 43 -5.35 -8.43 14.95
N GLY A 44 -6.20 -8.23 13.94
CA GLY A 44 -7.01 -9.29 13.35
C GLY A 44 -6.16 -10.35 12.64
N PRO A 45 -6.67 -11.58 12.46
CA PRO A 45 -5.96 -12.65 11.74
C PRO A 45 -5.84 -12.40 10.23
N ILE A 46 -6.72 -11.56 9.69
CA ILE A 46 -6.74 -11.17 8.28
C ILE A 46 -6.58 -9.66 8.18
N LEU A 47 -5.66 -9.21 7.34
CA LEU A 47 -5.41 -7.80 7.06
C LEU A 47 -5.74 -7.51 5.59
N LEU A 48 -6.64 -6.55 5.35
CA LEU A 48 -6.99 -6.08 4.02
C LEU A 48 -6.41 -4.68 3.82
N LEU A 49 -5.57 -4.50 2.81
CA LEU A 49 -4.90 -3.26 2.48
C LEU A 49 -5.21 -2.88 1.03
N ASP A 50 -6.05 -1.85 0.86
CA ASP A 50 -6.44 -1.32 -0.43
C ASP A 50 -5.60 -0.08 -0.74
N GLU A 51 -4.76 -0.16 -1.78
CA GLU A 51 -3.86 0.90 -2.23
C GLU A 51 -3.06 1.59 -1.10
N PRO A 52 -2.43 0.83 -0.19
CA PRO A 52 -1.90 1.39 1.06
C PRO A 52 -0.73 2.37 0.87
N THR A 53 -0.22 2.52 -0.35
CA THR A 53 0.93 3.37 -0.68
C THR A 53 0.63 4.42 -1.76
N ALA A 54 -0.63 4.57 -2.19
CA ALA A 54 -1.01 5.44 -3.30
C ALA A 54 -0.54 6.90 -3.17
N ALA A 55 -0.39 7.41 -1.94
CA ALA A 55 0.04 8.78 -1.65
C ALA A 55 1.56 8.92 -1.39
N LEU A 56 2.34 7.87 -1.63
CA LEU A 56 3.78 7.84 -1.33
C LEU A 56 4.62 7.90 -2.62
N ASP A 57 5.82 8.47 -2.48
CA ASP A 57 6.84 8.34 -3.51
C ASP A 57 7.43 6.91 -3.53
N PRO A 58 8.08 6.48 -4.62
CA PRO A 58 8.56 5.11 -4.78
C PRO A 58 9.57 4.65 -3.72
N ILE A 59 10.37 5.55 -3.16
CA ILE A 59 11.36 5.21 -2.13
C ILE A 59 10.66 4.96 -0.81
N ALA A 60 9.78 5.87 -0.41
CA ALA A 60 8.96 5.72 0.80
C ALA A 60 8.01 4.52 0.70
N GLU A 61 7.56 4.19 -0.50
CA GLU A 61 6.75 3.02 -0.78
C GLU A 61 7.50 1.72 -0.46
N ASN A 62 8.73 1.56 -0.96
CA ASN A 62 9.54 0.36 -0.70
C ASN A 62 9.78 0.14 0.80
N ASP A 63 10.11 1.20 1.54
CA ASP A 63 10.33 1.13 2.99
C ASP A 63 9.08 0.69 3.75
N ILE A 64 7.91 1.12 3.27
CA ILE A 64 6.63 0.73 3.87
C ILE A 64 6.30 -0.73 3.56
N TYR A 65 6.55 -1.21 2.34
CA TYR A 65 6.31 -2.63 2.03
C TYR A 65 7.20 -3.56 2.84
N MET A 66 8.45 -3.21 3.06
CA MET A 66 9.32 -4.00 3.96
C MET A 66 8.73 -4.09 5.37
N LYS A 67 8.21 -2.96 5.89
CA LYS A 67 7.52 -2.94 7.18
C LYS A 67 6.21 -3.74 7.17
N TYR A 68 5.43 -3.69 6.09
CA TYR A 68 4.23 -4.50 5.96
C TYR A 68 4.53 -5.99 6.03
N ASN A 69 5.58 -6.45 5.35
CA ASN A 69 6.00 -7.84 5.39
C ASN A 69 6.34 -8.30 6.81
N GLU A 70 7.09 -7.48 7.58
CA GLU A 70 7.37 -7.76 8.99
C GLU A 70 6.09 -7.79 9.85
N MET A 71 5.18 -6.85 9.64
CA MET A 71 3.96 -6.66 10.43
C MET A 71 2.88 -7.69 10.13
N THR A 72 2.91 -8.31 8.95
CA THR A 72 1.98 -9.35 8.52
C THR A 72 2.50 -10.76 8.76
N ALA A 73 3.72 -10.90 9.27
CA ALA A 73 4.30 -12.20 9.59
C ALA A 73 3.35 -13.03 10.48
N GLY A 74 3.01 -14.24 10.02
CA GLY A 74 2.07 -15.13 10.70
C GLY A 74 0.58 -14.77 10.54
N LYS A 75 0.24 -13.82 9.65
CA LYS A 75 -1.14 -13.42 9.32
C LYS A 75 -1.43 -13.63 7.85
N THR A 76 -2.72 -13.69 7.50
CA THR A 76 -3.14 -13.60 6.11
C THR A 76 -3.30 -12.12 5.75
N ALA A 77 -2.56 -11.64 4.75
CA ALA A 77 -2.65 -10.28 4.25
C ALA A 77 -3.07 -10.27 2.78
N LEU A 78 -4.06 -9.46 2.45
CA LEU A 78 -4.48 -9.20 1.08
C LEU A 78 -4.15 -7.74 0.74
N PHE A 79 -3.29 -7.56 -0.26
CA PHE A 79 -2.92 -6.25 -0.81
C PHE A 79 -3.63 -6.06 -2.14
N ILE A 80 -4.32 -4.94 -2.31
CA ILE A 80 -4.83 -4.48 -3.58
C ILE A 80 -3.95 -3.33 -4.03
N SER A 81 -3.31 -3.46 -5.18
CA SER A 81 -2.43 -2.42 -5.73
C SER A 81 -2.42 -2.46 -7.26
N HIS A 82 -2.37 -1.27 -7.86
CA HIS A 82 -2.05 -1.12 -9.28
C HIS A 82 -0.54 -0.87 -9.52
N ARG A 83 0.25 -0.78 -8.45
CA ARG A 83 1.71 -0.61 -8.50
C ARG A 83 2.39 -1.95 -8.34
N LEU A 84 2.92 -2.49 -9.42
CA LEU A 84 3.49 -3.85 -9.43
C LEU A 84 4.84 -3.96 -8.71
N ALA A 85 5.51 -2.85 -8.42
CA ALA A 85 6.73 -2.88 -7.61
C ALA A 85 6.51 -3.52 -6.23
N SER A 86 5.30 -3.37 -5.68
CA SER A 86 4.90 -3.94 -4.38
C SER A 86 4.60 -5.42 -4.41
N THR A 87 4.28 -5.99 -5.57
CA THR A 87 3.89 -7.40 -5.68
C THR A 87 5.04 -8.37 -5.49
N ARG A 88 6.29 -7.89 -5.59
CA ARG A 88 7.52 -8.68 -5.39
C ARG A 88 7.62 -9.34 -4.02
N PHE A 89 6.94 -8.78 -3.02
CA PHE A 89 6.95 -9.25 -1.64
C PHE A 89 5.79 -10.18 -1.30
N CYS A 90 4.89 -10.42 -2.26
CA CYS A 90 3.72 -11.27 -2.06
C CYS A 90 4.06 -12.73 -2.35
N ASP A 91 3.59 -13.63 -1.48
CA ASP A 91 3.71 -15.08 -1.68
C ASP A 91 2.89 -15.57 -2.87
N ARG A 92 1.78 -14.87 -3.16
CA ARG A 92 0.86 -15.19 -4.24
C ARG A 92 0.29 -13.90 -4.82
N ILE A 93 0.25 -13.83 -6.16
CA ILE A 93 -0.30 -12.72 -6.93
C ILE A 93 -1.47 -13.24 -7.73
N ILE A 94 -2.57 -12.50 -7.70
CA ILE A 94 -3.77 -12.73 -8.52
C ILE A 94 -3.92 -11.51 -9.42
N PHE A 95 -3.67 -11.68 -10.71
CA PHE A 95 -3.83 -10.63 -11.70
C PHE A 95 -5.27 -10.65 -12.25
N VAL A 96 -5.99 -9.56 -12.03
CA VAL A 96 -7.40 -9.42 -12.42
C VAL A 96 -7.51 -8.41 -13.56
N ALA A 97 -8.14 -8.80 -14.66
CA ALA A 97 -8.47 -7.92 -15.77
C ALA A 97 -9.80 -8.36 -16.40
N ASP A 98 -10.53 -7.44 -17.03
CA ASP A 98 -11.81 -7.68 -17.71
C ASP A 98 -12.83 -8.45 -16.85
N GLY A 99 -12.88 -8.16 -15.56
CA GLY A 99 -13.82 -8.79 -14.62
C GLY A 99 -13.49 -10.23 -14.22
N GLY A 100 -12.29 -10.75 -14.52
CA GLY A 100 -11.88 -12.10 -14.19
C GLY A 100 -10.41 -12.23 -13.79
N ILE A 101 -10.07 -13.40 -13.21
CA ILE A 101 -8.68 -13.76 -12.94
C ILE A 101 -8.04 -14.16 -14.27
N ARG A 102 -6.99 -13.47 -14.68
CA ARG A 102 -6.24 -13.74 -15.91
C ARG A 102 -5.01 -14.58 -15.65
N GLU A 103 -4.27 -14.23 -14.60
CA GLU A 103 -3.02 -14.91 -14.25
C GLU A 103 -2.93 -15.04 -12.74
N GLU A 104 -2.25 -16.08 -12.27
CA GLU A 104 -2.02 -16.35 -10.86
C GLU A 104 -0.67 -17.04 -10.68
N GLY A 105 0.10 -16.60 -9.69
CA GLY A 105 1.40 -17.18 -9.39
C GLY A 105 2.22 -16.35 -8.42
N THR A 106 3.52 -16.61 -8.37
CA THR A 106 4.52 -15.75 -7.73
C THR A 106 5.01 -14.70 -8.72
N HIS A 107 5.69 -13.67 -8.24
CA HIS A 107 6.31 -12.66 -9.08
C HIS A 107 7.20 -13.29 -10.18
N GLU A 108 8.07 -14.20 -9.78
CA GLU A 108 9.03 -14.86 -10.68
C GLU A 108 8.31 -15.73 -11.72
N SER A 109 7.29 -16.50 -11.31
CA SER A 109 6.55 -17.36 -12.22
C SER A 109 5.76 -16.56 -13.25
N LEU A 110 5.15 -15.45 -12.84
CA LEU A 110 4.39 -14.58 -13.73
C LEU A 110 5.29 -13.82 -14.73
N LEU A 111 6.47 -13.37 -14.29
CA LEU A 111 7.46 -12.78 -15.20
C LEU A 111 7.94 -13.81 -16.23
N SER A 112 8.22 -15.04 -15.79
CA SER A 112 8.67 -16.13 -16.67
C SER A 112 7.61 -16.56 -17.67
N ALA A 113 6.33 -16.45 -17.31
CA ALA A 113 5.21 -16.74 -18.21
C ALA A 113 5.08 -15.71 -19.35
N ASN A 114 5.70 -14.54 -19.19
CA ASN A 114 5.72 -13.48 -20.20
C ASN A 114 4.32 -13.04 -20.67
N GLY A 115 3.36 -13.07 -19.76
CA GLY A 115 1.95 -12.73 -19.98
C GLY A 115 1.62 -11.24 -19.81
N GLU A 116 0.37 -10.94 -19.47
CA GLU A 116 -0.11 -9.56 -19.27
C GLU A 116 0.54 -8.91 -18.04
N TYR A 117 0.70 -9.67 -16.96
CA TYR A 117 1.40 -9.21 -15.76
C TYR A 117 2.84 -8.78 -16.07
N ALA A 118 3.60 -9.62 -16.81
CA ALA A 118 4.99 -9.31 -17.15
C ALA A 118 5.11 -8.06 -18.02
N ARG A 119 4.21 -7.90 -19.00
CA ARG A 119 4.15 -6.70 -19.85
C ARG A 119 3.87 -5.43 -19.03
N LEU A 120 2.89 -5.50 -18.14
CA LEU A 120 2.52 -4.36 -17.29
C LEU A 120 3.67 -4.00 -16.33
N PHE A 121 4.34 -5.00 -15.77
CA PHE A 121 5.50 -4.81 -14.91
C PHE A 121 6.66 -4.12 -15.66
N GLU A 122 6.93 -4.53 -16.89
CA GLU A 122 7.95 -3.91 -17.74
C GLU A 122 7.64 -2.44 -18.03
N VAL A 123 6.40 -2.14 -18.40
CA VAL A 123 5.95 -0.76 -18.65
C VAL A 123 6.14 0.10 -17.40
N GLN A 124 5.66 -0.36 -16.25
CA GLN A 124 5.81 0.40 -15.00
C GLN A 124 7.28 0.58 -14.61
N SER A 125 8.11 -0.43 -14.78
CA SER A 125 9.55 -0.35 -14.46
C SER A 125 10.29 0.68 -15.31
N ARG A 126 9.94 0.81 -16.59
CA ARG A 126 10.51 1.86 -17.47
C ARG A 126 10.13 3.25 -16.99
N TYR A 127 8.86 3.50 -16.64
CA TYR A 127 8.43 4.80 -16.11
C TYR A 127 9.19 5.20 -14.84
N TYR A 128 9.51 4.24 -13.97
CA TYR A 128 10.29 4.52 -12.76
C TYR A 128 11.77 4.81 -13.05
N GLN A 129 12.34 4.27 -14.14
CA GLN A 129 13.72 4.56 -14.55
C GLN A 129 13.83 5.92 -15.24
N GLU A 130 12.90 6.24 -16.14
CA GLU A 130 12.88 7.51 -16.89
C GLU A 130 12.56 8.71 -15.97
N GLY A 131 11.75 8.55 -14.92
CA GLY A 131 11.44 9.61 -13.94
C GLY A 131 12.60 10.00 -13.02
N LYS A 132 13.79 9.37 -13.15
CA LYS A 132 15.02 9.74 -12.44
C LYS A 132 15.92 10.69 -13.22
N GLU A 133 15.58 11.04 -14.46
CA GLU A 133 16.40 11.94 -15.31
C GLU A 133 15.88 13.39 -15.33
N PHE A 134 15.02 13.79 -14.41
CA PHE A 134 14.59 15.19 -14.28
C PHE A 134 14.82 15.73 -12.88
#